data_7bcd048eed8e5314a8f04cc70d609a23
#
_entry.id   7bcd048eed8e5314a8f04cc70d609a23
#
_cell.length_a   1.000
_cell.length_b   1.000
_cell.length_c   1.000
_cell.angle_alpha   90.00
_cell.angle_beta   90.00
_cell.angle_gamma   90.00
#
_symmetry.space_group_name_H-M   'P 1'
#
loop_
_entity.id
_entity.type
_entity.pdbx_description
1 polymer ?
#
loop_
_entity_poly.entity_id
_entity_poly.type
_entity_poly.pdbx_seq_one_letter_code
_entity_poly.pdbx_strand_id
1 'polypeptide(L)'
;MTNAFRDMNSLNYLKSFADSSTAARSFSFEPTPQARVKYGGVFLFWSRQSEQQYFENLRARIPSGLTATLVFQTLTAQSLQSDSAQYEATYTLTAPHSVASIPKQATGKAQFLLLADRSRNWVLWRWIDVPTGSSSFSWSDLKGEFGQ
;
A
#
# COMPACT_ATOMS: atom_id res chain seq x y z
N MET A 1 -0.78 -2.25 -9.43
CA MET A 1 -0.23 -1.36 -8.38
C MET A 1 1.03 -0.64 -8.85
N THR A 2 2.10 -1.31 -9.32
CA THR A 2 3.35 -0.67 -9.76
C THR A 2 3.17 0.41 -10.83
N ASN A 3 2.40 0.11 -11.89
CA ASN A 3 2.08 1.09 -12.94
C ASN A 3 1.31 2.30 -12.40
N ALA A 4 0.44 2.11 -11.40
CA ALA A 4 -0.30 3.21 -10.80
C ALA A 4 0.62 4.22 -10.10
N PHE A 5 1.69 3.74 -9.43
CA PHE A 5 2.71 4.62 -8.85
C PHE A 5 3.53 5.33 -9.92
N ARG A 6 3.99 4.62 -10.95
CA ARG A 6 4.73 5.24 -12.06
C ARG A 6 3.92 6.34 -12.74
N ASP A 7 2.64 6.07 -12.98
CA ASP A 7 1.75 6.98 -13.71
C ASP A 7 1.04 7.97 -12.77
N MET A 8 1.28 7.88 -11.45
CA MET A 8 0.62 8.65 -10.38
C MET A 8 -0.91 8.68 -10.54
N ASN A 9 -1.49 7.53 -10.88
CA ASN A 9 -2.90 7.38 -11.22
C ASN A 9 -3.67 6.75 -10.06
N SER A 10 -4.42 7.58 -9.32
CA SER A 10 -5.20 7.15 -8.14
C SER A 10 -6.32 6.16 -8.49
N LEU A 11 -6.97 6.30 -9.64
CA LEU A 11 -8.02 5.37 -10.05
C LEU A 11 -7.45 3.97 -10.31
N ASN A 12 -6.30 3.88 -10.99
CA ASN A 12 -5.63 2.59 -11.22
C ASN A 12 -5.04 2.01 -9.91
N TYR A 13 -4.62 2.86 -8.98
CA TYR A 13 -4.21 2.43 -7.65
C TYR A 13 -5.38 1.78 -6.91
N LEU A 14 -6.53 2.46 -6.85
CA LEU A 14 -7.72 1.99 -6.13
C LEU A 14 -8.35 0.73 -6.72
N LYS A 15 -8.17 0.45 -8.01
CA LYS A 15 -8.60 -0.82 -8.63
C LYS A 15 -7.88 -2.04 -8.05
N SER A 16 -6.73 -1.85 -7.38
CA SER A 16 -6.02 -2.95 -6.73
C SER A 16 -6.68 -3.42 -5.45
N PHE A 17 -7.59 -2.63 -4.85
CA PHE A 17 -8.15 -2.89 -3.54
C PHE A 17 -9.62 -3.33 -3.61
N ALA A 18 -9.99 -4.24 -2.71
CA ALA A 18 -11.34 -4.72 -2.59
C ALA A 18 -12.32 -3.58 -2.26
N ASP A 19 -13.42 -3.54 -3.02
CA ASP A 19 -14.54 -2.65 -2.80
C ASP A 19 -15.71 -3.47 -2.25
N SER A 20 -16.28 -3.04 -1.13
CA SER A 20 -17.39 -3.76 -0.47
C SER A 20 -18.64 -3.90 -1.35
N SER A 21 -18.79 -3.06 -2.36
CA SER A 21 -19.88 -3.16 -3.34
C SER A 21 -19.71 -4.30 -4.35
N THR A 22 -18.48 -4.74 -4.60
CA THR A 22 -18.14 -5.74 -5.63
C THR A 22 -17.43 -6.97 -5.10
N ALA A 23 -16.85 -6.91 -3.90
CA ALA A 23 -16.11 -8.00 -3.28
C ALA A 23 -16.81 -8.51 -2.01
N ALA A 24 -16.54 -9.76 -1.63
CA ALA A 24 -17.09 -10.38 -0.42
C ALA A 24 -16.52 -9.78 0.89
N ARG A 25 -15.39 -9.09 0.81
CA ARG A 25 -14.71 -8.46 1.94
C ARG A 25 -14.32 -7.04 1.58
N SER A 26 -14.35 -6.15 2.57
CA SER A 26 -13.77 -4.81 2.46
C SER A 26 -12.25 -4.87 2.59
N PHE A 27 -11.57 -3.91 2.02
CA PHE A 27 -10.14 -3.75 2.20
C PHE A 27 -9.78 -3.36 3.63
N SER A 28 -8.70 -3.93 4.15
CA SER A 28 -8.06 -3.57 5.41
C SER A 28 -6.55 -3.51 5.28
N PHE A 29 -5.93 -2.60 6.05
CA PHE A 29 -4.48 -2.47 6.15
C PHE A 29 -4.02 -2.67 7.59
N GLU A 30 -2.96 -3.44 7.75
CA GLU A 30 -2.31 -3.66 9.04
C GLU A 30 -0.89 -3.06 8.97
N PRO A 31 -0.65 -1.93 9.67
CA PRO A 31 0.64 -1.27 9.68
C PRO A 31 1.66 -2.05 10.51
N THR A 32 2.95 -1.74 10.31
CA THR A 32 3.98 -2.23 11.22
C THR A 32 3.69 -1.80 12.66
N PRO A 33 4.11 -2.58 13.68
CA PRO A 33 3.91 -2.21 15.09
C PRO A 33 4.48 -0.82 15.43
N GLN A 34 5.63 -0.48 14.86
CA GLN A 34 6.31 0.82 15.06
C GLN A 34 5.46 1.97 14.50
N ALA A 35 4.97 1.83 13.25
CA ALA A 35 4.13 2.85 12.63
C ALA A 35 2.78 2.97 13.36
N ARG A 36 2.21 1.86 13.86
CA ARG A 36 0.99 1.88 14.68
C ARG A 36 1.17 2.72 15.95
N VAL A 37 2.31 2.59 16.62
CA VAL A 37 2.61 3.39 17.82
C VAL A 37 2.82 4.86 17.44
N LYS A 38 3.59 5.13 16.37
CA LYS A 38 3.94 6.49 15.92
C LYS A 38 2.73 7.26 15.39
N TYR A 39 1.85 6.61 14.64
CA TYR A 39 0.70 7.24 13.95
C TYR A 39 -0.65 6.66 14.37
N GLY A 40 -0.81 6.30 15.64
CA GLY A 40 -1.93 5.50 16.16
C GLY A 40 -3.31 5.94 15.68
N GLY A 41 -3.59 7.25 15.67
CA GLY A 41 -4.88 7.79 15.22
C GLY A 41 -5.17 7.56 13.74
N VAL A 42 -4.12 7.56 12.90
CA VAL A 42 -4.23 7.42 11.44
C VAL A 42 -4.68 6.01 11.05
N PHE A 43 -4.21 4.98 11.77
CA PHE A 43 -4.45 3.57 11.42
C PHE A 43 -5.63 2.92 12.13
N LEU A 44 -6.38 3.65 12.97
CA LEU A 44 -7.52 3.08 13.69
C LEU A 44 -8.60 2.50 12.77
N PHE A 45 -8.86 3.17 11.63
CA PHE A 45 -9.89 2.79 10.67
C PHE A 45 -9.38 2.91 9.23
N TRP A 46 -8.22 2.30 8.94
CA TRP A 46 -7.65 2.37 7.60
C TRP A 46 -8.46 1.55 6.59
N SER A 47 -9.00 2.24 5.60
CA SER A 47 -9.89 1.69 4.58
C SER A 47 -9.39 1.97 3.18
N ARG A 48 -10.14 1.54 2.16
CA ARG A 48 -9.91 1.89 0.76
C ARG A 48 -9.98 3.42 0.52
N GLN A 49 -10.83 4.13 1.26
CA GLN A 49 -10.88 5.59 1.20
C GLN A 49 -9.60 6.22 1.79
N SER A 50 -9.06 5.64 2.86
CA SER A 50 -7.77 6.07 3.43
C SER A 50 -6.62 5.85 2.44
N GLU A 51 -6.63 4.75 1.66
CA GLU A 51 -5.68 4.51 0.57
C GLU A 51 -5.78 5.59 -0.51
N GLN A 52 -6.98 6.00 -0.86
CA GLN A 52 -7.20 7.10 -1.81
C GLN A 52 -6.60 8.39 -1.30
N GLN A 53 -6.95 8.79 -0.08
CA GLN A 53 -6.46 10.03 0.52
C GLN A 53 -4.94 10.04 0.62
N TYR A 54 -4.35 8.97 1.13
CA TYR A 54 -2.91 8.79 1.18
C TYR A 54 -2.25 8.99 -0.19
N PHE A 55 -2.75 8.29 -1.21
CA PHE A 55 -2.15 8.34 -2.55
C PHE A 55 -2.26 9.73 -3.18
N GLU A 56 -3.40 10.39 -3.01
CA GLU A 56 -3.64 11.75 -3.52
C GLU A 56 -2.77 12.79 -2.78
N ASN A 57 -2.63 12.68 -1.46
CA ASN A 57 -1.75 13.54 -0.67
C ASN A 57 -0.27 13.36 -1.08
N LEU A 58 0.17 12.11 -1.26
CA LEU A 58 1.52 11.82 -1.73
C LEU A 58 1.74 12.39 -3.12
N ARG A 59 0.82 12.14 -4.06
CA ARG A 59 0.87 12.67 -5.43
C ARG A 59 0.98 14.20 -5.45
N ALA A 60 0.21 14.90 -4.62
CA ALA A 60 0.22 16.36 -4.54
C ALA A 60 1.58 16.92 -4.06
N ARG A 61 2.42 16.10 -3.42
CA ARG A 61 3.75 16.47 -2.92
C ARG A 61 4.89 16.07 -3.85
N ILE A 62 4.62 15.31 -4.91
CA ILE A 62 5.63 14.96 -5.92
C ILE A 62 5.70 16.10 -6.95
N PRO A 63 6.87 16.70 -7.16
CA PRO A 63 7.05 17.76 -8.15
C PRO A 63 6.68 17.30 -9.56
N SER A 64 6.18 18.24 -10.38
CA SER A 64 5.85 17.97 -11.77
C SER A 64 7.05 17.39 -12.53
N GLY A 65 6.81 16.38 -13.36
CA GLY A 65 7.84 15.68 -14.13
C GLY A 65 8.56 14.56 -13.37
N LEU A 66 8.33 14.42 -12.05
CA LEU A 66 8.82 13.28 -11.28
C LEU A 66 7.69 12.26 -11.04
N THR A 67 8.08 10.99 -10.86
CA THR A 67 7.15 9.90 -10.61
C THR A 67 7.64 9.03 -9.45
N ALA A 68 6.71 8.37 -8.76
CA ALA A 68 7.07 7.36 -7.77
C ALA A 68 7.36 6.02 -8.46
N THR A 69 8.23 5.23 -7.84
CA THR A 69 8.59 3.90 -8.34
C THR A 69 8.38 2.88 -7.25
N LEU A 70 7.57 1.86 -7.53
CA LEU A 70 7.36 0.70 -6.67
C LEU A 70 7.97 -0.53 -7.34
N VAL A 71 8.89 -1.18 -6.63
CA VAL A 71 9.54 -2.41 -7.07
C VAL A 71 9.28 -3.50 -6.04
N PHE A 72 8.80 -4.65 -6.49
CA PHE A 72 8.80 -5.88 -5.70
C PHE A 72 10.02 -6.71 -6.09
N GLN A 73 11.00 -6.84 -5.18
CA GLN A 73 12.22 -7.62 -5.41
C GLN A 73 11.93 -9.11 -5.37
N THR A 74 11.05 -9.51 -4.45
CA THR A 74 10.55 -10.89 -4.36
C THR A 74 9.02 -10.83 -4.32
N LEU A 75 8.39 -11.81 -4.93
CA LEU A 75 6.94 -12.02 -4.86
C LEU A 75 6.70 -13.52 -4.85
N THR A 76 6.43 -14.07 -3.69
CA THR A 76 6.29 -15.51 -3.49
C THR A 76 4.87 -15.85 -3.08
N ALA A 77 4.25 -16.74 -3.84
CA ALA A 77 2.95 -17.29 -3.47
C ALA A 77 3.09 -18.20 -2.24
N GLN A 78 2.31 -17.93 -1.21
CA GLN A 78 2.24 -18.73 0.02
C GLN A 78 1.06 -19.70 -0.04
N SER A 79 -0.04 -19.27 -0.66
CA SER A 79 -1.24 -20.08 -0.88
C SER A 79 -1.94 -19.63 -2.15
N LEU A 80 -2.43 -20.60 -2.94
CA LEU A 80 -3.22 -20.35 -4.15
C LEU A 80 -4.45 -21.24 -4.13
N GLN A 81 -5.64 -20.64 -4.23
CA GLN A 81 -6.92 -21.31 -4.37
C GLN A 81 -7.63 -20.77 -5.63
N SER A 82 -8.78 -21.31 -5.96
CA SER A 82 -9.54 -20.89 -7.13
C SER A 82 -10.03 -19.42 -7.09
N ASP A 83 -10.25 -18.90 -5.88
CA ASP A 83 -10.87 -17.58 -5.62
C ASP A 83 -10.10 -16.74 -4.59
N SER A 84 -9.01 -17.27 -4.05
CA SER A 84 -8.19 -16.57 -3.06
C SER A 84 -6.71 -16.90 -3.22
N ALA A 85 -5.85 -15.93 -2.89
CA ALA A 85 -4.40 -16.10 -2.93
C ALA A 85 -3.72 -15.31 -1.82
N GLN A 86 -2.59 -15.82 -1.36
CA GLN A 86 -1.71 -15.11 -0.45
C GLN A 86 -0.31 -15.03 -1.03
N TYR A 87 0.25 -13.82 -1.02
CA TYR A 87 1.62 -13.56 -1.44
C TYR A 87 2.41 -12.87 -0.34
N GLU A 88 3.70 -13.17 -0.29
CA GLU A 88 4.69 -12.38 0.44
C GLU A 88 5.58 -11.67 -0.57
N ALA A 89 5.88 -10.41 -0.31
CA ALA A 89 6.72 -9.58 -1.16
C ALA A 89 7.72 -8.79 -0.33
N THR A 90 8.93 -8.62 -0.86
CA THR A 90 9.87 -7.58 -0.41
C THR A 90 9.74 -6.40 -1.36
N TYR A 91 9.62 -5.18 -0.84
CA TYR A 91 9.37 -4.00 -1.65
C TYR A 91 10.39 -2.89 -1.40
N THR A 92 10.58 -2.07 -2.43
CA THR A 92 11.14 -0.73 -2.36
C THR A 92 10.17 0.23 -3.06
N LEU A 93 9.68 1.22 -2.31
CA LEU A 93 8.89 2.33 -2.83
C LEU A 93 9.72 3.60 -2.75
N THR A 94 10.04 4.20 -3.90
CA THR A 94 10.70 5.50 -4.00
C THR A 94 9.67 6.53 -4.40
N ALA A 95 9.48 7.55 -3.56
CA ALA A 95 8.55 8.65 -3.78
C ALA A 95 9.29 9.98 -3.64
N PRO A 96 9.62 10.66 -4.74
CA PRO A 96 10.43 11.89 -4.74
C PRO A 96 9.60 13.13 -4.35
N HIS A 97 8.90 13.06 -3.20
CA HIS A 97 8.10 14.16 -2.68
C HIS A 97 8.97 15.34 -2.18
N SER A 98 8.38 16.52 -2.09
CA SER A 98 9.05 17.78 -1.72
C SER A 98 9.24 17.97 -0.20
N VAL A 99 8.69 17.10 0.65
CA VAL A 99 8.78 17.23 2.12
C VAL A 99 10.17 16.77 2.57
N ALA A 100 11.00 17.70 3.03
CA ALA A 100 12.41 17.42 3.33
C ALA A 100 12.62 16.52 4.56
N SER A 101 11.72 16.57 5.54
CA SER A 101 11.82 15.80 6.79
C SER A 101 11.42 14.34 6.66
N ILE A 102 10.82 13.94 5.53
CA ILE A 102 10.33 12.57 5.30
C ILE A 102 11.27 11.85 4.34
N PRO A 103 11.71 10.62 4.64
CA PRO A 103 12.50 9.81 3.73
C PRO A 103 11.77 9.57 2.40
N LYS A 104 12.51 9.69 1.29
CA LYS A 104 11.97 9.49 -0.06
C LYS A 104 11.87 8.03 -0.48
N GLN A 105 12.39 7.13 0.34
CA GLN A 105 12.37 5.70 0.08
C GLN A 105 11.81 4.97 1.30
N ALA A 106 10.85 4.10 1.05
CA ALA A 106 10.31 3.15 2.01
C ALA A 106 10.64 1.72 1.56
N THR A 107 11.08 0.90 2.50
CA THR A 107 11.45 -0.51 2.26
C THR A 107 10.81 -1.40 3.30
N GLY A 108 10.49 -2.63 2.92
CA GLY A 108 9.89 -3.57 3.85
C GLY A 108 9.50 -4.89 3.21
N LYS A 109 8.75 -5.67 3.95
CA LYS A 109 8.03 -6.83 3.46
C LYS A 109 6.54 -6.58 3.57
N ALA A 110 5.76 -7.20 2.70
CA ALA A 110 4.32 -7.13 2.73
C ALA A 110 3.72 -8.52 2.55
N GLN A 111 2.65 -8.81 3.28
CA GLN A 111 1.77 -9.94 3.00
C GLN A 111 0.51 -9.39 2.34
N PHE A 112 0.18 -9.92 1.18
CA PHE A 112 -0.98 -9.57 0.38
C PHE A 112 -1.96 -10.73 0.35
N LEU A 113 -3.17 -10.50 0.85
CA LEU A 113 -4.26 -11.46 0.77
C LEU A 113 -5.26 -10.96 -0.29
N LEU A 114 -5.38 -11.72 -1.36
CA LEU A 114 -6.22 -11.40 -2.51
C LEU A 114 -7.45 -12.30 -2.54
N LEU A 115 -8.51 -11.79 -3.14
CA LEU A 115 -9.69 -12.58 -3.50
C LEU A 115 -10.19 -12.17 -4.90
N ALA A 116 -10.92 -13.06 -5.55
CA ALA A 116 -11.65 -12.73 -6.76
C ALA A 116 -12.92 -11.96 -6.40
N ASP A 117 -13.12 -10.79 -7.01
CA ASP A 117 -14.36 -10.02 -6.90
C ASP A 117 -15.50 -10.67 -7.72
N ARG A 118 -16.70 -10.07 -7.70
CA ARG A 118 -17.86 -10.58 -8.47
C ARG A 118 -17.62 -10.59 -9.98
N SER A 119 -16.71 -9.78 -10.48
CA SER A 119 -16.30 -9.71 -11.88
C SER A 119 -15.09 -10.59 -12.20
N ARG A 120 -14.66 -11.41 -11.24
CA ARG A 120 -13.49 -12.31 -11.35
C ARG A 120 -12.15 -11.58 -11.46
N ASN A 121 -12.08 -10.31 -11.05
CA ASN A 121 -10.81 -9.60 -10.92
C ASN A 121 -10.17 -9.92 -9.56
N TRP A 122 -8.87 -10.09 -9.56
CA TRP A 122 -8.10 -10.23 -8.33
C TRP A 122 -7.94 -8.88 -7.65
N VAL A 123 -8.45 -8.77 -6.41
CA VAL A 123 -8.37 -7.56 -5.58
C VAL A 123 -7.79 -7.87 -4.21
N LEU A 124 -7.04 -6.93 -3.69
CA LEU A 124 -6.39 -7.00 -2.39
C LEU A 124 -7.43 -6.65 -1.31
N TRP A 125 -7.77 -7.62 -0.44
CA TRP A 125 -8.70 -7.38 0.65
C TRP A 125 -7.99 -7.18 1.99
N ARG A 126 -6.75 -7.69 2.16
CA ARG A 126 -5.93 -7.43 3.34
C ARG A 126 -4.47 -7.27 2.95
N TRP A 127 -3.87 -6.24 3.51
CA TRP A 127 -2.45 -5.97 3.40
C TRP A 127 -1.84 -5.85 4.79
N ILE A 128 -0.81 -6.64 5.07
CA ILE A 128 -0.05 -6.61 6.30
C ILE A 128 1.35 -6.13 5.94
N ASP A 129 1.76 -5.00 6.50
CA ASP A 129 3.12 -4.49 6.34
C ASP A 129 4.02 -5.05 7.44
N VAL A 130 5.16 -5.62 7.06
CA VAL A 130 6.06 -6.34 7.96
C VAL A 130 7.40 -5.63 8.01
N PRO A 131 7.90 -5.27 9.21
CA PRO A 131 9.18 -4.60 9.34
C PRO A 131 10.33 -5.52 8.94
N THR A 132 11.36 -4.98 8.27
CA THR A 132 12.60 -5.69 7.93
C THR A 132 13.76 -5.36 8.84
N GLY A 133 13.54 -4.47 9.80
CA GLY A 133 14.53 -4.04 10.81
C GLY A 133 13.94 -2.96 11.70
N SER A 134 14.60 -2.65 12.79
CA SER A 134 14.11 -1.69 13.80
C SER A 134 14.19 -0.21 13.38
N SER A 135 14.91 0.11 12.30
CA SER A 135 15.17 1.49 11.87
C SER A 135 14.81 1.77 10.40
N SER A 136 14.20 0.84 9.69
CA SER A 136 13.81 1.07 8.29
C SER A 136 12.52 1.88 8.20
N PHE A 137 12.52 2.93 7.40
CA PHE A 137 11.29 3.66 7.03
C PHE A 137 10.46 2.75 6.12
N SER A 138 9.29 2.38 6.60
CA SER A 138 8.40 1.42 5.94
C SER A 138 7.32 2.12 5.10
N TRP A 139 6.56 1.34 4.34
CA TRP A 139 5.38 1.86 3.65
C TRP A 139 4.29 2.30 4.65
N SER A 140 4.21 1.64 5.81
CA SER A 140 3.35 2.10 6.90
C SER A 140 3.74 3.51 7.38
N ASP A 141 5.04 3.80 7.48
CA ASP A 141 5.49 5.14 7.86
C ASP A 141 5.09 6.18 6.80
N LEU A 142 5.29 5.86 5.52
CA LEU A 142 4.87 6.74 4.43
C LEU A 142 3.36 6.99 4.43
N LYS A 143 2.55 5.94 4.69
CA LYS A 143 1.10 6.06 4.85
C LYS A 143 0.75 6.91 6.08
N GLY A 144 1.45 6.75 7.19
CA GLY A 144 1.26 7.54 8.39
C GLY A 144 1.51 9.04 8.17
N GLU A 145 2.53 9.38 7.37
CA GLU A 145 2.89 10.77 7.04
C GLU A 145 1.91 11.43 6.05
N PHE A 146 1.38 10.69 5.08
CA PHE A 146 0.53 11.23 4.01
C PHE A 146 -0.95 10.82 4.13
N GLY A 147 -1.33 10.00 5.09
CA GLY A 147 -2.71 9.54 5.30
C GLY A 147 -3.54 10.41 6.26
N GLN A 148 -2.99 11.56 6.66
CA GLN A 148 -3.68 12.51 7.58
C GLN A 148 -4.57 13.47 6.83
#